data_7e6a41a097f8d30781abc5eff435fec1
#
_entry.id   7e6a41a097f8d30781abc5eff435fec1
#
_cell.length_a   1.000
_cell.length_b   1.000
_cell.length_c   1.000
_cell.angle_alpha   90.00
_cell.angle_beta   90.00
_cell.angle_gamma   90.00
#
_symmetry.space_group_name_H-M   'P 1'
#
loop_
_entity.id
_entity.type
_entity.pdbx_description
1 polymer ?
#
loop_
_entity_poly.entity_id
_entity_poly.type
_entity_poly.pdbx_seq_one_letter_code
_entity_poly.pdbx_strand_id
1 'polypeptide(L)'
;MSEKLEKARLYEIEEAKNIPQEEKPAFHVSAPVGWINDPNGLSVFKGKVHLFYQYHPYSRDWGPMHWGHSVTEDMIRWEQLPTALAPDQEYDREGCFSGSAIEADGKQALIYTGVTTEKLPDGKEEVRQNQCLAWGDGKDYVKAEKNPVVTGDMLPEKCSRVDFRDPKVWEDNGTYHMLVGCRSEEIPGQVVLFSSKDLKEWKFETILAENSTGEIGVMWECPDFFPLGDKHVLICSPQHMRAKGYEFHNGHNSLYFTGDYDSEKHTFEKDAPVSLDYGLDFYAPQTTLLPDGRRVMIAWMKSWDSCVIKEKQRWQGMMTLPRELEYRDGKIWQKPVRE
;
A
#
# COMPACT_ATOMS: atom_id res chain seq x y z
N MET A 1 1.60 -14.50 19.67
CA MET A 1 2.35 -14.54 18.39
C MET A 1 2.13 -15.91 17.78
N SER A 2 1.82 -15.97 16.48
CA SER A 2 1.63 -17.24 15.77
C SER A 2 2.96 -17.91 15.45
N GLU A 3 2.94 -19.24 15.21
CA GLU A 3 4.12 -20.01 14.81
C GLU A 3 4.73 -19.50 13.49
N LYS A 4 3.89 -19.09 12.50
CA LYS A 4 4.37 -18.56 11.22
C LYS A 4 5.08 -17.21 11.40
N LEU A 5 4.56 -16.33 12.25
CA LEU A 5 5.17 -15.04 12.54
C LEU A 5 6.50 -15.21 13.29
N GLU A 6 6.54 -16.10 14.27
CA GLU A 6 7.76 -16.42 15.00
C GLU A 6 8.83 -16.99 14.07
N LYS A 7 8.47 -17.93 13.20
CA LYS A 7 9.36 -18.51 12.20
C LYS A 7 9.93 -17.43 11.26
N ALA A 8 9.11 -16.50 10.78
CA ALA A 8 9.56 -15.41 9.91
C ALA A 8 10.61 -14.53 10.62
N ARG A 9 10.33 -14.14 11.87
CA ARG A 9 11.23 -13.33 12.71
C ARG A 9 12.57 -14.02 13.00
N LEU A 10 12.53 -15.31 13.31
CA LEU A 10 13.77 -16.08 13.53
C LEU A 10 14.57 -16.21 12.22
N TYR A 11 13.90 -16.51 11.11
CA TYR A 11 14.55 -16.65 9.82
C TYR A 11 15.25 -15.35 9.38
N GLU A 12 14.56 -14.20 9.46
CA GLU A 12 15.14 -12.92 9.07
C GLU A 12 16.37 -12.55 9.91
N ILE A 13 16.35 -12.83 11.22
CA ILE A 13 17.50 -12.58 12.11
C ILE A 13 18.70 -13.48 11.75
N GLU A 14 18.47 -14.75 11.48
CA GLU A 14 19.54 -15.69 11.16
C GLU A 14 20.12 -15.45 9.78
N GLU A 15 19.29 -15.27 8.77
CA GLU A 15 19.76 -15.10 7.40
C GLU A 15 20.37 -13.72 7.13
N ALA A 16 19.90 -12.66 7.80
CA ALA A 16 20.49 -11.33 7.67
C ALA A 16 21.98 -11.29 8.09
N LYS A 17 22.40 -12.16 9.01
CA LYS A 17 23.83 -12.28 9.42
C LYS A 17 24.74 -12.69 8.25
N ASN A 18 24.18 -13.34 7.26
CA ASN A 18 24.89 -13.84 6.09
C ASN A 18 25.00 -12.80 4.95
N ILE A 19 24.50 -11.57 5.16
CA ILE A 19 24.52 -10.49 4.17
C ILE A 19 25.51 -9.43 4.64
N PRO A 20 26.61 -9.22 3.88
CA PRO A 20 27.56 -8.17 4.19
C PRO A 20 26.90 -6.79 4.21
N GLN A 21 27.26 -5.96 5.19
CA GLN A 21 26.67 -4.61 5.32
C GLN A 21 26.93 -3.73 4.09
N GLU A 22 28.06 -3.91 3.42
CA GLU A 22 28.45 -3.22 2.20
C GLU A 22 27.58 -3.56 0.98
N GLU A 23 26.82 -4.66 1.05
CA GLU A 23 25.82 -5.00 0.00
C GLU A 23 24.51 -4.25 0.18
N LYS A 24 24.29 -3.60 1.31
CA LYS A 24 23.07 -2.85 1.61
C LYS A 24 23.21 -1.38 1.23
N PRO A 25 22.12 -0.76 0.73
CA PRO A 25 22.11 0.68 0.49
C PRO A 25 22.23 1.45 1.82
N ALA A 26 22.94 2.59 1.79
CA ALA A 26 23.16 3.38 3.00
C ALA A 26 21.90 4.13 3.49
N PHE A 27 21.02 4.54 2.56
CA PHE A 27 19.89 5.43 2.84
C PHE A 27 18.52 4.88 2.37
N HIS A 28 18.51 3.84 1.56
CA HIS A 28 17.27 3.22 1.10
C HIS A 28 16.86 2.09 2.03
N VAL A 29 15.60 2.04 2.43
CA VAL A 29 15.07 0.85 3.08
C VAL A 29 15.11 -0.30 2.07
N SER A 30 15.72 -1.40 2.46
CA SER A 30 15.81 -2.63 1.68
C SER A 30 15.39 -3.83 2.52
N ALA A 31 15.03 -4.92 1.88
CA ALA A 31 14.74 -6.16 2.58
C ALA A 31 15.89 -6.55 3.53
N PRO A 32 15.65 -6.95 4.77
CA PRO A 32 16.69 -7.53 5.60
C PRO A 32 17.25 -8.80 4.94
N VAL A 33 16.40 -9.61 4.36
CA VAL A 33 16.65 -10.79 3.53
C VAL A 33 15.43 -11.02 2.63
N GLY A 34 15.55 -11.79 1.57
CA GLY A 34 14.40 -12.14 0.72
C GLY A 34 13.91 -11.00 -0.16
N TRP A 35 12.61 -10.84 -0.29
CA TRP A 35 11.96 -9.92 -1.22
C TRP A 35 11.18 -8.83 -0.51
N ILE A 36 11.23 -7.59 -1.04
CA ILE A 36 10.23 -6.55 -0.75
C ILE A 36 9.71 -5.91 -2.03
N ASN A 37 8.44 -5.46 -1.97
CA ASN A 37 7.82 -4.58 -2.97
C ASN A 37 7.11 -3.39 -2.27
N ASP A 38 5.84 -3.18 -2.43
CA ASP A 38 5.09 -2.00 -2.03
C ASP A 38 5.40 -1.50 -0.61
N PRO A 39 5.63 -0.20 -0.42
CA PRO A 39 5.54 0.42 0.91
C PRO A 39 4.11 0.28 1.43
N ASN A 40 3.97 -0.03 2.71
CA ASN A 40 2.70 -0.19 3.40
C ASN A 40 2.71 0.62 4.70
N GLY A 41 1.54 0.99 5.17
CA GLY A 41 1.38 1.53 6.51
C GLY A 41 2.27 2.72 6.85
N LEU A 42 2.71 3.52 5.84
CA LEU A 42 3.51 4.71 6.08
C LEU A 42 2.72 5.69 6.95
N SER A 43 3.16 5.87 8.19
CA SER A 43 2.42 6.61 9.21
C SER A 43 3.33 7.15 10.29
N VAL A 44 2.84 8.16 11.01
CA VAL A 44 3.50 8.64 12.24
C VAL A 44 2.82 8.00 13.44
N PHE A 45 3.61 7.41 14.34
CA PHE A 45 3.11 6.85 15.59
C PHE A 45 4.17 6.98 16.68
N LYS A 46 3.77 7.45 17.86
CA LYS A 46 4.67 7.69 19.02
C LYS A 46 5.93 8.49 18.66
N GLY A 47 5.76 9.50 17.80
CA GLY A 47 6.85 10.41 17.42
C GLY A 47 7.85 9.85 16.39
N LYS A 48 7.65 8.67 15.88
CA LYS A 48 8.46 8.07 14.82
C LYS A 48 7.65 7.89 13.53
N VAL A 49 8.34 7.91 12.39
CA VAL A 49 7.77 7.51 11.12
C VAL A 49 7.94 6.00 10.98
N HIS A 50 6.85 5.31 10.82
CA HIS A 50 6.78 3.87 10.57
C HIS A 50 6.58 3.60 9.10
N LEU A 51 7.35 2.69 8.55
CA LEU A 51 7.22 2.16 7.20
C LEU A 51 7.14 0.64 7.29
N PHE A 52 6.02 0.11 6.86
CA PHE A 52 5.89 -1.31 6.59
C PHE A 52 6.09 -1.54 5.09
N TYR A 53 6.23 -2.79 4.70
CA TYR A 53 6.35 -3.15 3.29
C TYR A 53 5.94 -4.60 3.06
N GLN A 54 5.49 -4.87 1.85
CA GLN A 54 5.29 -6.23 1.37
C GLN A 54 6.61 -7.00 1.47
N TYR A 55 6.59 -8.17 2.13
CA TYR A 55 7.79 -8.89 2.50
C TYR A 55 7.64 -10.40 2.35
N HIS A 56 8.56 -11.02 1.61
CA HIS A 56 8.71 -12.48 1.57
C HIS A 56 10.10 -12.86 2.10
N PRO A 57 10.24 -13.28 3.37
CA PRO A 57 11.55 -13.51 3.99
C PRO A 57 12.31 -14.70 3.40
N TYR A 58 11.62 -15.71 2.87
CA TYR A 58 12.19 -17.02 2.54
C TYR A 58 12.77 -17.14 1.14
N SER A 59 12.50 -16.20 0.26
CA SER A 59 13.01 -16.15 -1.10
C SER A 59 13.20 -14.71 -1.55
N ARG A 60 14.13 -14.50 -2.46
CA ARG A 60 14.27 -13.20 -3.15
C ARG A 60 13.28 -13.00 -4.29
N ASP A 61 12.40 -13.96 -4.51
CA ASP A 61 11.28 -13.87 -5.43
C ASP A 61 9.99 -13.61 -4.66
N TRP A 62 9.01 -13.02 -5.33
CA TRP A 62 7.68 -12.81 -4.77
C TRP A 62 7.05 -14.14 -4.32
N GLY A 63 6.35 -14.13 -3.21
CA GLY A 63 5.72 -15.32 -2.62
C GLY A 63 4.67 -14.93 -1.57
N PRO A 64 4.28 -15.84 -0.66
CA PRO A 64 3.30 -15.52 0.37
C PRO A 64 3.74 -14.32 1.21
N MET A 65 3.06 -13.19 1.02
CA MET A 65 3.45 -11.91 1.61
C MET A 65 3.23 -11.84 3.11
N HIS A 66 4.25 -11.32 3.77
CA HIS A 66 4.25 -10.83 5.14
C HIS A 66 4.31 -9.29 5.10
N TRP A 67 4.24 -8.63 6.24
CA TRP A 67 4.62 -7.23 6.38
C TRP A 67 5.93 -7.13 7.14
N GLY A 68 6.98 -6.67 6.48
CA GLY A 68 8.20 -6.21 7.12
C GLY A 68 7.99 -4.83 7.73
N HIS A 69 8.91 -4.36 8.57
CA HIS A 69 8.73 -3.14 9.35
C HIS A 69 10.06 -2.42 9.57
N SER A 70 10.07 -1.11 9.35
CA SER A 70 11.16 -0.22 9.68
C SER A 70 10.64 1.08 10.29
N VAL A 71 11.44 1.72 11.12
CA VAL A 71 11.11 3.01 11.74
C VAL A 71 12.26 3.99 11.63
N THR A 72 11.92 5.28 11.66
CA THR A 72 12.91 6.36 11.64
C THR A 72 12.42 7.58 12.42
N GLU A 73 13.38 8.38 12.90
CA GLU A 73 13.12 9.70 13.47
C GLU A 73 13.51 10.84 12.50
N ASP A 74 14.37 10.54 11.53
CA ASP A 74 14.94 11.52 10.59
C ASP A 74 14.73 11.19 9.11
N MET A 75 14.02 10.10 8.78
CA MET A 75 13.79 9.60 7.41
C MET A 75 15.06 9.30 6.58
N ILE A 76 16.20 9.36 7.21
CA ILE A 76 17.52 9.04 6.63
C ILE A 76 18.03 7.71 7.19
N ARG A 77 17.98 7.56 8.52
CA ARG A 77 18.41 6.35 9.22
C ARG A 77 17.21 5.53 9.62
N TRP A 78 17.12 4.34 9.07
CA TRP A 78 16.02 3.42 9.32
C TRP A 78 16.46 2.26 10.21
N GLU A 79 15.76 2.09 11.31
CA GLU A 79 15.88 0.95 12.20
C GLU A 79 14.94 -0.16 11.71
N GLN A 80 15.50 -1.34 11.43
CA GLN A 80 14.71 -2.53 11.12
C GLN A 80 14.04 -3.06 12.39
N LEU A 81 12.73 -3.21 12.37
CA LEU A 81 11.94 -3.89 13.40
C LEU A 81 11.56 -5.31 12.94
N PRO A 82 11.16 -6.18 13.87
CA PRO A 82 10.70 -7.52 13.51
C PRO A 82 9.50 -7.50 12.57
N THR A 83 9.39 -8.48 11.69
CA THR A 83 8.21 -8.72 10.84
C THR A 83 6.92 -8.50 11.64
N ALA A 84 6.02 -7.65 11.12
CA ALA A 84 4.80 -7.23 11.81
C ALA A 84 3.64 -8.21 11.61
N LEU A 85 3.43 -8.70 10.38
CA LEU A 85 2.35 -9.63 10.03
C LEU A 85 2.88 -10.83 9.24
N ALA A 86 2.30 -12.00 9.47
CA ALA A 86 2.50 -13.21 8.68
C ALA A 86 1.15 -13.73 8.18
N PRO A 87 1.09 -14.47 7.04
CA PRO A 87 -0.14 -15.08 6.52
C PRO A 87 -0.51 -16.32 7.34
N ASP A 88 -1.06 -16.12 8.52
CA ASP A 88 -1.23 -17.13 9.57
C ASP A 88 -2.70 -17.42 9.95
N GLN A 89 -3.65 -16.75 9.27
CA GLN A 89 -5.08 -16.97 9.44
C GLN A 89 -5.70 -17.52 8.16
N GLU A 90 -6.88 -18.13 8.27
CA GLU A 90 -7.57 -18.71 7.11
C GLU A 90 -7.89 -17.65 6.04
N TYR A 91 -8.27 -16.44 6.46
CA TYR A 91 -8.63 -15.35 5.56
C TYR A 91 -7.42 -14.65 4.89
N ASP A 92 -6.19 -14.94 5.33
CA ASP A 92 -4.97 -14.40 4.73
C ASP A 92 -3.89 -15.45 4.47
N ARG A 93 -4.24 -16.72 4.44
CA ARG A 93 -3.30 -17.84 4.34
C ARG A 93 -2.37 -17.80 3.13
N GLU A 94 -2.76 -17.09 2.06
CA GLU A 94 -1.98 -16.94 0.83
C GLU A 94 -1.18 -15.62 0.79
N GLY A 95 -1.47 -14.68 1.69
CA GLY A 95 -0.70 -13.45 1.82
C GLY A 95 -1.40 -12.37 2.63
N CYS A 96 -0.59 -11.59 3.34
CA CYS A 96 -0.97 -10.28 3.85
C CYS A 96 -0.54 -9.25 2.80
N PHE A 97 -1.46 -8.87 1.89
CA PHE A 97 -1.16 -7.93 0.81
C PHE A 97 -1.18 -6.49 1.31
N SER A 98 -0.95 -5.56 0.39
CA SER A 98 -0.73 -4.14 0.71
C SER A 98 -1.89 -3.50 1.46
N GLY A 99 -1.58 -2.41 2.12
CA GLY A 99 -2.51 -1.63 2.91
C GLY A 99 -1.84 -0.47 3.63
N SER A 100 -2.51 0.12 4.59
CA SER A 100 -2.10 1.35 5.27
C SER A 100 -2.18 1.23 6.80
N ALA A 101 -1.76 2.29 7.51
CA ALA A 101 -1.84 2.35 8.95
C ALA A 101 -2.36 3.71 9.42
N ILE A 102 -2.98 3.72 10.60
CA ILE A 102 -3.46 4.93 11.27
C ILE A 102 -3.34 4.76 12.79
N GLU A 103 -3.12 5.87 13.50
CA GLU A 103 -3.26 5.89 14.94
C GLU A 103 -4.74 6.02 15.31
N ALA A 104 -5.21 5.16 16.21
CA ALA A 104 -6.55 5.20 16.79
C ALA A 104 -6.51 4.69 18.23
N ASP A 105 -7.14 5.43 19.16
CA ASP A 105 -7.20 5.07 20.58
C ASP A 105 -5.84 4.76 21.23
N GLY A 106 -4.79 5.50 20.81
CA GLY A 106 -3.42 5.34 21.32
C GLY A 106 -2.73 4.05 20.85
N LYS A 107 -3.29 3.36 19.86
CA LYS A 107 -2.73 2.19 19.20
C LYS A 107 -2.51 2.48 17.72
N GLN A 108 -1.63 1.71 17.10
CA GLN A 108 -1.47 1.73 15.65
C GLN A 108 -2.35 0.64 15.04
N ALA A 109 -3.30 1.04 14.20
CA ALA A 109 -4.14 0.14 13.42
C ALA A 109 -3.49 -0.09 12.06
N LEU A 110 -3.27 -1.35 11.69
CA LEU A 110 -2.86 -1.76 10.35
C LEU A 110 -4.10 -2.30 9.63
N ILE A 111 -4.44 -1.71 8.49
CA ILE A 111 -5.50 -2.19 7.63
C ILE A 111 -4.84 -2.72 6.35
N TYR A 112 -5.03 -4.01 6.07
CA TYR A 112 -4.33 -4.72 5.00
C TYR A 112 -5.29 -5.64 4.23
N THR A 113 -4.87 -6.10 3.06
CA THR A 113 -5.65 -7.07 2.29
C THR A 113 -5.22 -8.48 2.65
N GLY A 114 -6.12 -9.26 3.23
CA GLY A 114 -5.96 -10.70 3.41
C GLY A 114 -6.37 -11.44 2.13
N VAL A 115 -5.50 -12.35 1.68
CA VAL A 115 -5.73 -13.16 0.48
C VAL A 115 -5.93 -14.62 0.83
N THR A 116 -7.01 -15.18 0.32
CA THR A 116 -7.35 -16.60 0.44
C THR A 116 -8.03 -17.09 -0.82
N THR A 117 -8.08 -18.39 -1.03
CA THR A 117 -8.87 -19.04 -2.09
C THR A 117 -10.04 -19.77 -1.48
N GLU A 118 -11.23 -19.47 -1.96
CA GLU A 118 -12.47 -20.13 -1.56
C GLU A 118 -12.93 -21.13 -2.60
N LYS A 119 -13.52 -22.22 -2.14
CA LYS A 119 -14.15 -23.20 -3.03
C LYS A 119 -15.62 -22.84 -3.21
N LEU A 120 -16.01 -22.54 -4.43
CA LEU A 120 -17.38 -22.18 -4.80
C LEU A 120 -18.29 -23.43 -4.81
N PRO A 121 -19.64 -23.24 -4.75
CA PRO A 121 -20.60 -24.33 -4.80
C PRO A 121 -20.51 -25.21 -6.05
N ASP A 122 -20.05 -24.67 -7.17
CA ASP A 122 -19.82 -25.38 -8.42
C ASP A 122 -18.49 -26.17 -8.45
N GLY A 123 -17.72 -26.12 -7.36
CA GLY A 123 -16.44 -26.80 -7.19
C GLY A 123 -15.22 -26.06 -7.73
N LYS A 124 -15.40 -24.89 -8.34
CA LYS A 124 -14.28 -24.03 -8.76
C LYS A 124 -13.65 -23.35 -7.54
N GLU A 125 -12.41 -22.99 -7.69
CA GLU A 125 -11.68 -22.16 -6.71
C GLU A 125 -11.63 -20.72 -7.20
N GLU A 126 -11.88 -19.78 -6.30
CA GLU A 126 -11.81 -18.35 -6.59
C GLU A 126 -11.04 -17.62 -5.49
N VAL A 127 -10.11 -16.77 -5.92
CA VAL A 127 -9.35 -15.92 -5.01
C VAL A 127 -10.29 -14.89 -4.38
N ARG A 128 -10.12 -14.66 -3.08
CA ARG A 128 -10.78 -13.60 -2.32
C ARG A 128 -9.73 -12.64 -1.78
N GLN A 129 -9.99 -11.37 -1.98
CA GLN A 129 -9.22 -10.28 -1.42
C GLN A 129 -10.14 -9.45 -0.53
N ASN A 130 -9.91 -9.53 0.77
CA ASN A 130 -10.76 -8.89 1.78
C ASN A 130 -9.91 -8.00 2.69
N GLN A 131 -10.49 -6.92 3.22
CA GLN A 131 -9.72 -6.01 4.05
C GLN A 131 -9.78 -6.47 5.52
N CYS A 132 -8.61 -6.48 6.14
CA CYS A 132 -8.37 -7.00 7.48
C CYS A 132 -7.75 -5.94 8.38
N LEU A 133 -7.92 -6.09 9.69
CA LEU A 133 -7.45 -5.17 10.71
C LEU A 133 -6.51 -5.89 11.70
N ALA A 134 -5.40 -5.23 12.04
CA ALA A 134 -4.54 -5.62 13.16
C ALA A 134 -4.23 -4.41 14.03
N TRP A 135 -4.09 -4.62 15.34
CA TRP A 135 -3.78 -3.59 16.33
C TRP A 135 -2.41 -3.81 16.92
N GLY A 136 -1.65 -2.75 17.11
CA GLY A 136 -0.31 -2.84 17.69
C GLY A 136 0.12 -1.64 18.48
N ASP A 137 1.29 -1.77 19.08
CA ASP A 137 1.93 -0.78 19.94
C ASP A 137 3.08 -0.02 19.25
N GLY A 138 3.29 -0.29 17.96
CA GLY A 138 4.39 0.22 17.15
C GLY A 138 5.52 -0.79 16.95
N LYS A 139 5.42 -1.99 17.54
CA LYS A 139 6.39 -3.08 17.38
C LYS A 139 5.72 -4.43 17.19
N ASP A 140 4.76 -4.77 18.04
CA ASP A 140 4.02 -6.01 17.98
C ASP A 140 2.56 -5.77 17.62
N TYR A 141 2.00 -6.66 16.77
CA TYR A 141 0.66 -6.53 16.22
C TYR A 141 -0.14 -7.80 16.43
N VAL A 142 -1.43 -7.62 16.71
CA VAL A 142 -2.39 -8.70 16.89
C VAL A 142 -3.56 -8.47 15.94
N LYS A 143 -3.86 -9.44 15.10
CA LYS A 143 -4.99 -9.41 14.18
C LYS A 143 -6.30 -9.33 14.96
N ALA A 144 -7.25 -8.54 14.47
CA ALA A 144 -8.54 -8.39 15.11
C ALA A 144 -9.31 -9.73 15.11
N GLU A 145 -10.08 -9.98 16.17
CA GLU A 145 -10.84 -11.22 16.32
C GLU A 145 -11.89 -11.38 15.19
N LYS A 146 -12.53 -10.25 14.82
CA LYS A 146 -13.50 -10.20 13.72
C LYS A 146 -12.80 -9.73 12.44
N ASN A 147 -12.11 -10.60 11.77
CA ASN A 147 -11.58 -10.39 10.43
C ASN A 147 -12.21 -11.39 9.44
N PRO A 148 -12.38 -11.00 8.16
CA PRO A 148 -12.15 -9.67 7.58
C PRO A 148 -13.14 -8.61 8.06
N VAL A 149 -12.74 -7.33 8.09
CA VAL A 149 -13.62 -6.20 8.45
C VAL A 149 -14.40 -5.65 7.23
N VAL A 150 -13.88 -5.84 6.03
CA VAL A 150 -14.58 -5.54 4.75
C VAL A 150 -14.38 -6.69 3.79
N THR A 151 -15.47 -7.16 3.21
CA THR A 151 -15.46 -8.24 2.21
C THR A 151 -16.01 -7.76 0.88
N GLY A 152 -15.69 -8.51 -0.19
CA GLY A 152 -16.23 -8.24 -1.52
C GLY A 152 -17.77 -8.29 -1.59
N ASP A 153 -18.46 -8.91 -0.62
CA ASP A 153 -19.92 -8.94 -0.56
C ASP A 153 -20.56 -7.58 -0.21
N MET A 154 -19.77 -6.66 0.31
CA MET A 154 -20.20 -5.28 0.59
C MET A 154 -20.12 -4.38 -0.66
N LEU A 155 -19.53 -4.85 -1.74
CA LEU A 155 -19.40 -4.12 -3.00
C LEU A 155 -20.68 -4.20 -3.83
N PRO A 156 -20.92 -3.23 -4.71
CA PRO A 156 -21.93 -3.36 -5.76
C PRO A 156 -21.70 -4.65 -6.59
N GLU A 157 -22.78 -5.25 -7.06
CA GLU A 157 -22.78 -6.56 -7.76
C GLU A 157 -21.79 -6.60 -8.95
N LYS A 158 -21.59 -5.47 -9.62
CA LYS A 158 -20.69 -5.33 -10.77
C LYS A 158 -19.20 -5.34 -10.42
N CYS A 159 -18.83 -5.05 -9.17
CA CYS A 159 -17.45 -4.95 -8.75
C CYS A 159 -16.82 -6.33 -8.54
N SER A 160 -15.55 -6.45 -8.91
CA SER A 160 -14.77 -7.67 -8.74
C SER A 160 -14.53 -7.98 -7.26
N ARG A 161 -14.69 -9.22 -6.87
CA ARG A 161 -14.33 -9.74 -5.54
C ARG A 161 -12.92 -10.33 -5.53
N VAL A 162 -12.34 -10.51 -6.69
CA VAL A 162 -10.96 -11.01 -6.90
C VAL A 162 -9.96 -9.86 -6.91
N ASP A 163 -10.31 -8.75 -7.58
CA ASP A 163 -9.49 -7.54 -7.65
C ASP A 163 -10.09 -6.48 -6.72
N PHE A 164 -9.82 -6.61 -5.41
CA PHE A 164 -10.32 -5.73 -4.36
C PHE A 164 -9.29 -5.61 -3.24
N ARG A 165 -8.32 -4.68 -3.36
CA ARG A 165 -7.14 -4.63 -2.51
C ARG A 165 -6.57 -3.25 -2.24
N ASP A 166 -5.56 -3.20 -1.37
CA ASP A 166 -4.72 -2.07 -1.06
C ASP A 166 -5.47 -0.93 -0.34
N PRO A 167 -6.03 -1.19 0.85
CA PRO A 167 -6.82 -0.20 1.58
C PRO A 167 -5.96 0.97 2.07
N LYS A 168 -6.36 2.19 1.76
CA LYS A 168 -5.83 3.43 2.33
C LYS A 168 -6.84 4.02 3.30
N VAL A 169 -6.44 4.15 4.56
CA VAL A 169 -7.30 4.70 5.62
C VAL A 169 -6.84 6.10 6.04
N TRP A 170 -7.81 6.96 6.34
CA TRP A 170 -7.61 8.25 7.01
C TRP A 170 -8.78 8.57 7.92
N GLU A 171 -8.63 9.55 8.78
CA GLU A 171 -9.68 10.06 9.66
C GLU A 171 -10.01 11.49 9.28
N ASP A 172 -11.28 11.83 9.24
CA ASP A 172 -11.79 13.18 9.08
C ASP A 172 -13.01 13.39 9.97
N ASN A 173 -12.94 14.40 10.85
CA ASN A 173 -14.04 14.81 11.75
C ASN A 173 -14.68 13.64 12.53
N GLY A 174 -13.86 12.76 13.10
CA GLY A 174 -14.31 11.60 13.89
C GLY A 174 -14.97 10.51 13.05
N THR A 175 -14.68 10.45 11.75
CA THR A 175 -15.07 9.38 10.86
C THR A 175 -13.83 8.84 10.15
N TYR A 176 -13.64 7.53 10.22
CA TYR A 176 -12.62 6.86 9.42
C TYR A 176 -13.15 6.60 8.03
N HIS A 177 -12.33 6.88 7.04
CA HIS A 177 -12.57 6.60 5.65
C HIS A 177 -11.55 5.60 5.14
N MET A 178 -11.95 4.75 4.21
CA MET A 178 -11.06 3.77 3.58
C MET A 178 -11.32 3.74 2.09
N LEU A 179 -10.28 4.00 1.31
CA LEU A 179 -10.29 3.86 -0.14
C LEU A 179 -9.62 2.54 -0.51
N VAL A 180 -10.25 1.76 -1.39
CA VAL A 180 -9.74 0.45 -1.81
C VAL A 180 -9.73 0.37 -3.33
N GLY A 181 -8.65 -0.16 -3.91
CA GLY A 181 -8.56 -0.46 -5.32
C GLY A 181 -9.55 -1.56 -5.72
N CYS A 182 -10.24 -1.34 -6.83
CA CYS A 182 -11.21 -2.28 -7.37
C CYS A 182 -11.27 -2.19 -8.90
N ARG A 183 -12.02 -3.06 -9.52
CA ARG A 183 -12.47 -2.97 -10.93
C ARG A 183 -13.82 -3.65 -11.10
N SER A 184 -14.44 -3.46 -12.25
CA SER A 184 -15.59 -4.26 -12.69
C SER A 184 -15.29 -4.91 -14.05
N GLU A 185 -16.19 -5.74 -14.54
CA GLU A 185 -16.07 -6.31 -15.89
C GLU A 185 -16.18 -5.23 -16.97
N GLU A 186 -16.99 -4.20 -16.73
CA GLU A 186 -17.26 -3.13 -17.68
C GLU A 186 -16.24 -1.98 -17.59
N ILE A 187 -15.76 -1.69 -16.37
CA ILE A 187 -14.90 -0.54 -16.07
C ILE A 187 -13.61 -1.04 -15.41
N PRO A 188 -12.51 -1.05 -16.16
CA PRO A 188 -11.21 -1.38 -15.61
C PRO A 188 -10.72 -0.25 -14.70
N GLY A 189 -10.22 -0.58 -13.53
CA GLY A 189 -9.65 0.40 -12.59
C GLY A 189 -10.69 1.33 -11.97
N GLN A 190 -10.97 1.09 -10.71
CA GLN A 190 -11.85 1.87 -9.86
C GLN A 190 -11.25 2.00 -8.46
N VAL A 191 -11.68 3.01 -7.72
CA VAL A 191 -11.44 3.10 -6.28
C VAL A 191 -12.76 3.29 -5.56
N VAL A 192 -12.99 2.47 -4.55
CA VAL A 192 -14.23 2.44 -3.77
C VAL A 192 -14.01 2.98 -2.38
N LEU A 193 -14.97 3.76 -1.89
CA LEU A 193 -14.91 4.45 -0.61
C LEU A 193 -15.82 3.77 0.41
N PHE A 194 -15.28 3.55 1.60
CA PHE A 194 -16.00 3.10 2.79
C PHE A 194 -15.84 4.11 3.93
N SER A 195 -16.79 4.11 4.87
CA SER A 195 -16.71 4.86 6.11
C SER A 195 -16.93 3.97 7.33
N SER A 196 -16.35 4.37 8.47
CA SER A 196 -16.48 3.70 9.76
C SER A 196 -16.37 4.67 10.93
N LYS A 197 -16.92 4.31 12.09
CA LYS A 197 -16.74 5.04 13.35
C LYS A 197 -15.72 4.39 14.29
N ASP A 198 -15.30 3.17 13.99
CA ASP A 198 -14.51 2.36 14.94
C ASP A 198 -13.44 1.45 14.28
N LEU A 199 -13.24 1.57 12.95
CA LEU A 199 -12.36 0.74 12.12
C LEU A 199 -12.78 -0.74 12.01
N LYS A 200 -13.89 -1.14 12.63
CA LYS A 200 -14.37 -2.54 12.69
C LYS A 200 -15.61 -2.76 11.83
N GLU A 201 -16.56 -1.84 11.93
CA GLU A 201 -17.81 -1.90 11.15
C GLU A 201 -17.74 -0.84 10.06
N TRP A 202 -17.79 -1.26 8.81
CA TRP A 202 -17.63 -0.41 7.64
C TRP A 202 -18.92 -0.36 6.82
N LYS A 203 -19.15 0.78 6.21
CA LYS A 203 -20.25 1.02 5.28
C LYS A 203 -19.68 1.43 3.93
N PHE A 204 -20.11 0.79 2.85
CA PHE A 204 -19.86 1.25 1.49
C PHE A 204 -20.55 2.59 1.25
N GLU A 205 -19.81 3.57 0.74
CA GLU A 205 -20.34 4.90 0.41
C GLU A 205 -20.53 5.08 -1.10
N THR A 206 -19.44 4.92 -1.88
CA THR A 206 -19.48 5.19 -3.32
C THR A 206 -18.28 4.57 -4.06
N ILE A 207 -18.37 4.57 -5.39
CA ILE A 207 -17.21 4.48 -6.28
C ILE A 207 -16.68 5.91 -6.44
N LEU A 208 -15.57 6.24 -5.80
CA LEU A 208 -15.04 7.60 -5.74
C LEU A 208 -14.45 8.06 -7.07
N ALA A 209 -13.78 7.18 -7.76
CA ALA A 209 -13.21 7.44 -9.08
C ALA A 209 -13.11 6.16 -9.91
N GLU A 210 -13.14 6.32 -11.22
CA GLU A 210 -13.10 5.19 -12.16
C GLU A 210 -12.41 5.56 -13.48
N ASN A 211 -11.95 4.53 -14.18
CA ASN A 211 -11.33 4.58 -15.50
C ASN A 211 -12.41 4.45 -16.61
N SER A 212 -13.29 5.42 -16.70
CA SER A 212 -14.41 5.38 -17.65
C SER A 212 -13.99 5.36 -19.13
N THR A 213 -12.78 5.79 -19.46
CA THR A 213 -12.23 5.74 -20.83
C THR A 213 -11.56 4.41 -21.17
N GLY A 214 -11.21 3.61 -20.17
CA GLY A 214 -10.40 2.40 -20.35
C GLY A 214 -8.92 2.64 -20.68
N GLU A 215 -8.47 3.92 -20.73
CA GLU A 215 -7.10 4.25 -21.14
C GLU A 215 -6.06 4.13 -20.02
N ILE A 216 -6.51 4.08 -18.75
CA ILE A 216 -5.65 4.12 -17.56
C ILE A 216 -5.51 2.72 -16.95
N GLY A 217 -4.96 1.78 -17.70
CA GLY A 217 -4.72 0.42 -17.23
C GLY A 217 -5.98 -0.39 -16.88
N VAL A 218 -5.80 -1.54 -16.25
CA VAL A 218 -6.90 -2.49 -15.98
C VAL A 218 -7.23 -2.67 -14.50
N MET A 219 -6.33 -2.33 -13.61
CA MET A 219 -6.50 -2.32 -12.16
C MET A 219 -5.73 -1.13 -11.59
N TRP A 220 -6.33 -0.41 -10.64
CA TRP A 220 -5.70 0.67 -9.92
C TRP A 220 -5.27 0.18 -8.54
N GLU A 221 -3.99 -0.20 -8.43
CA GLU A 221 -3.40 -0.66 -7.18
C GLU A 221 -2.96 0.52 -6.29
N CYS A 222 -2.80 0.24 -5.02
CA CYS A 222 -2.21 1.12 -4.02
C CYS A 222 -2.76 2.56 -4.05
N PRO A 223 -4.10 2.75 -3.97
CA PRO A 223 -4.67 4.09 -3.96
C PRO A 223 -4.20 4.86 -2.71
N ASP A 224 -3.90 6.14 -2.89
CA ASP A 224 -3.66 7.08 -1.79
C ASP A 224 -4.47 8.36 -2.04
N PHE A 225 -5.15 8.87 -1.02
CA PHE A 225 -6.05 10.02 -1.17
C PHE A 225 -5.85 11.01 -0.03
N PHE A 226 -5.57 12.27 -0.38
CA PHE A 226 -5.25 13.28 0.62
C PHE A 226 -5.40 14.72 0.08
N PRO A 227 -5.62 15.71 0.97
CA PRO A 227 -5.54 17.12 0.60
C PRO A 227 -4.08 17.55 0.41
N LEU A 228 -3.84 18.39 -0.62
CA LEU A 228 -2.54 19.00 -0.87
C LEU A 228 -2.75 20.39 -1.49
N GLY A 229 -2.39 21.45 -0.74
CA GLY A 229 -2.74 22.82 -1.11
C GLY A 229 -4.25 23.05 -1.07
N ASP A 230 -4.81 23.53 -2.16
CA ASP A 230 -6.25 23.78 -2.34
C ASP A 230 -6.99 22.65 -3.07
N LYS A 231 -6.30 21.54 -3.37
CA LYS A 231 -6.86 20.37 -4.07
C LYS A 231 -6.80 19.10 -3.24
N HIS A 232 -7.56 18.08 -3.65
CA HIS A 232 -7.33 16.70 -3.27
C HIS A 232 -6.55 15.99 -4.35
N VAL A 233 -5.73 15.05 -3.91
CA VAL A 233 -4.90 14.21 -4.76
C VAL A 233 -5.32 12.76 -4.59
N LEU A 234 -5.59 12.09 -5.70
CA LEU A 234 -5.69 10.64 -5.78
C LEU A 234 -4.45 10.12 -6.50
N ILE A 235 -3.64 9.33 -5.80
CA ILE A 235 -2.55 8.55 -6.40
C ILE A 235 -3.06 7.14 -6.64
N CYS A 236 -2.65 6.51 -7.72
CA CYS A 236 -2.81 5.08 -7.94
C CYS A 236 -1.70 4.52 -8.84
N SER A 237 -1.55 3.21 -8.81
CA SER A 237 -0.57 2.48 -9.60
C SER A 237 -1.29 1.54 -10.57
N PRO A 238 -1.62 2.02 -11.79
CA PRO A 238 -2.33 1.23 -12.78
C PRO A 238 -1.46 0.12 -13.38
N GLN A 239 -2.06 -1.06 -13.51
CA GLN A 239 -1.49 -2.20 -14.23
C GLN A 239 -1.80 -2.15 -15.72
N HIS A 240 -0.89 -2.65 -16.55
CA HIS A 240 -1.06 -2.86 -17.99
C HIS A 240 -1.45 -1.60 -18.77
N MET A 241 -0.84 -0.48 -18.44
CA MET A 241 -0.98 0.74 -19.21
C MET A 241 -0.35 0.62 -20.59
N ARG A 242 -0.80 1.44 -21.51
CA ARG A 242 -0.17 1.66 -22.80
C ARG A 242 0.54 3.01 -22.81
N ALA A 243 1.71 3.03 -23.46
CA ALA A 243 2.48 4.25 -23.60
C ALA A 243 1.66 5.38 -24.26
N LYS A 244 1.78 6.58 -23.71
CA LYS A 244 1.15 7.79 -24.26
C LYS A 244 2.18 8.92 -24.31
N GLY A 245 2.82 9.08 -25.45
CA GLY A 245 3.92 10.03 -25.63
C GLY A 245 5.06 9.75 -24.64
N TYR A 246 5.46 10.79 -23.91
CA TYR A 246 6.45 10.71 -22.82
C TYR A 246 5.79 10.72 -21.43
N GLU A 247 4.45 10.80 -21.36
CA GLU A 247 3.73 10.92 -20.10
C GLU A 247 3.62 9.54 -19.41
N PHE A 248 3.29 8.50 -20.14
CA PHE A 248 3.16 7.14 -19.61
C PHE A 248 3.95 6.15 -20.44
N HIS A 249 4.48 5.11 -19.80
CA HIS A 249 5.14 3.97 -20.46
C HIS A 249 4.21 2.75 -20.50
N ASN A 250 4.59 1.72 -21.26
CA ASN A 250 3.89 0.45 -21.25
C ASN A 250 4.10 -0.29 -19.92
N GLY A 251 3.07 -0.96 -19.43
CA GLY A 251 3.13 -1.80 -18.23
C GLY A 251 2.63 -1.09 -16.98
N HIS A 252 3.39 -1.14 -15.89
CA HIS A 252 3.00 -0.66 -14.57
C HIS A 252 3.49 0.77 -14.34
N ASN A 253 2.57 1.69 -14.12
CA ASN A 253 2.86 3.11 -13.89
C ASN A 253 2.40 3.53 -12.49
N SER A 254 2.89 4.67 -12.03
CA SER A 254 2.31 5.40 -10.90
C SER A 254 1.92 6.79 -11.37
N LEU A 255 0.69 7.19 -11.09
CA LEU A 255 0.13 8.44 -11.54
C LEU A 255 -0.72 9.10 -10.45
N TYR A 256 -1.07 10.35 -10.66
CA TYR A 256 -2.00 11.07 -9.80
C TYR A 256 -3.06 11.81 -10.59
N PHE A 257 -4.18 12.03 -9.93
CA PHE A 257 -5.21 12.99 -10.30
C PHE A 257 -5.26 14.08 -9.24
N THR A 258 -5.43 15.32 -9.65
CA THR A 258 -5.88 16.39 -8.77
C THR A 258 -7.37 16.60 -8.98
N GLY A 259 -8.04 17.29 -8.03
CA GLY A 259 -9.46 17.59 -8.20
C GLY A 259 -10.08 18.19 -6.95
N ASP A 260 -11.36 18.50 -7.06
CA ASP A 260 -12.17 19.02 -5.98
C ASP A 260 -12.97 17.88 -5.33
N TYR A 261 -12.86 17.74 -4.02
CA TYR A 261 -13.56 16.71 -3.25
C TYR A 261 -14.61 17.33 -2.34
N ASP A 262 -15.84 16.90 -2.51
CA ASP A 262 -16.97 17.20 -1.61
C ASP A 262 -17.11 16.05 -0.61
N SER A 263 -16.69 16.27 0.63
CA SER A 263 -16.71 15.24 1.67
C SER A 263 -18.13 14.92 2.19
N GLU A 264 -19.11 15.80 2.00
CA GLU A 264 -20.50 15.53 2.39
C GLU A 264 -21.20 14.61 1.38
N LYS A 265 -20.90 14.79 0.08
CA LYS A 265 -21.47 14.00 -1.00
C LYS A 265 -20.59 12.81 -1.42
N HIS A 266 -19.37 12.76 -0.93
CA HIS A 266 -18.35 11.80 -1.37
C HIS A 266 -18.16 11.80 -2.89
N THR A 267 -18.03 13.00 -3.47
CA THR A 267 -17.77 13.15 -4.91
C THR A 267 -16.40 13.77 -5.15
N PHE A 268 -15.67 13.24 -6.13
CA PHE A 268 -14.35 13.72 -6.53
C PHE A 268 -14.34 14.09 -8.01
N GLU A 269 -14.33 15.40 -8.29
CA GLU A 269 -14.23 15.95 -9.66
C GLU A 269 -12.76 15.98 -10.06
N LYS A 270 -12.26 14.85 -10.61
CA LYS A 270 -10.86 14.69 -10.94
C LYS A 270 -10.46 15.30 -12.28
N ASP A 271 -9.28 15.90 -12.31
CA ASP A 271 -8.60 16.36 -13.51
C ASP A 271 -8.05 15.16 -14.34
N ALA A 272 -7.38 15.46 -15.45
CA ALA A 272 -6.67 14.45 -16.22
C ALA A 272 -5.50 13.83 -15.41
N PRO A 273 -5.17 12.55 -15.62
CA PRO A 273 -4.05 11.89 -14.93
C PRO A 273 -2.71 12.47 -15.39
N VAL A 274 -1.78 12.56 -14.46
CA VAL A 274 -0.40 12.99 -14.68
C VAL A 274 0.54 11.93 -14.10
N SER A 275 1.65 11.64 -14.80
CA SER A 275 2.66 10.72 -14.28
C SER A 275 3.26 11.26 -12.98
N LEU A 276 3.37 10.38 -11.98
CA LEU A 276 3.96 10.75 -10.70
C LEU A 276 5.50 10.67 -10.74
N ASP A 277 6.03 9.76 -11.55
CA ASP A 277 7.46 9.61 -11.80
C ASP A 277 7.66 9.11 -13.24
N TYR A 278 8.69 9.60 -13.92
CA TYR A 278 9.02 9.23 -15.30
C TYR A 278 10.02 8.06 -15.40
N GLY A 279 10.47 7.53 -14.26
CA GLY A 279 11.31 6.33 -14.20
C GLY A 279 10.50 5.05 -14.28
N LEU A 280 11.12 3.98 -14.81
CA LEU A 280 10.49 2.64 -14.86
C LEU A 280 10.45 1.97 -13.49
N ASP A 281 11.38 2.30 -12.60
CA ASP A 281 11.54 1.70 -11.29
C ASP A 281 10.92 2.59 -10.19
N PHE A 282 9.63 2.84 -10.31
CA PHE A 282 8.82 3.58 -9.35
C PHE A 282 7.38 3.05 -9.34
N TYR A 283 6.97 2.40 -8.25
CA TYR A 283 5.63 1.80 -8.16
C TYR A 283 5.07 1.84 -6.74
N ALA A 284 3.73 1.75 -6.62
CA ALA A 284 2.99 1.62 -5.37
C ALA A 284 3.31 2.69 -4.29
N PRO A 285 3.42 3.99 -4.61
CA PRO A 285 3.76 5.01 -3.64
C PRO A 285 2.73 5.13 -2.53
N GLN A 286 3.19 5.39 -1.30
CA GLN A 286 2.36 5.79 -0.17
C GLN A 286 2.82 7.11 0.41
N THR A 287 1.87 7.87 0.98
CA THR A 287 2.15 9.14 1.63
C THR A 287 1.71 9.16 3.08
N THR A 288 2.35 10.02 3.87
CA THR A 288 1.92 10.39 5.22
C THR A 288 2.08 11.88 5.46
N LEU A 289 1.22 12.44 6.33
CA LEU A 289 1.37 13.80 6.83
C LEU A 289 2.25 13.78 8.08
N LEU A 290 3.32 14.53 8.07
CA LEU A 290 4.20 14.69 9.24
C LEU A 290 3.62 15.71 10.22
N PRO A 291 4.03 15.68 11.52
CA PRO A 291 3.57 16.64 12.52
C PRO A 291 3.92 18.10 12.19
N ASP A 292 4.93 18.34 11.36
CA ASP A 292 5.33 19.68 10.91
C ASP A 292 4.56 20.18 9.67
N GLY A 293 3.55 19.41 9.22
CA GLY A 293 2.68 19.75 8.09
C GLY A 293 3.20 19.34 6.73
N ARG A 294 4.38 18.73 6.63
CA ARG A 294 4.87 18.19 5.35
C ARG A 294 4.14 16.90 4.98
N ARG A 295 3.75 16.77 3.73
CA ARG A 295 3.32 15.50 3.13
C ARG A 295 4.55 14.83 2.54
N VAL A 296 4.83 13.60 2.97
CA VAL A 296 5.98 12.82 2.52
C VAL A 296 5.53 11.54 1.83
N MET A 297 6.23 11.18 0.76
CA MET A 297 5.97 10.01 -0.08
C MET A 297 7.17 9.08 -0.12
N ILE A 298 6.93 7.78 -0.10
CA ILE A 298 7.89 6.71 -0.38
C ILE A 298 7.24 5.75 -1.38
N ALA A 299 8.03 5.21 -2.32
CA ALA A 299 7.59 4.21 -3.29
C ALA A 299 8.56 3.01 -3.33
N TRP A 300 8.11 1.91 -3.89
CA TRP A 300 8.98 0.82 -4.28
C TRP A 300 9.87 1.27 -5.44
N MET A 301 11.20 1.22 -5.25
CA MET A 301 12.19 1.61 -6.26
C MET A 301 12.47 0.44 -7.21
N LYS A 302 11.40 -0.04 -7.79
CA LYS A 302 11.30 -1.09 -8.80
C LYS A 302 9.88 -1.07 -9.36
N SER A 303 9.61 -1.87 -10.38
CA SER A 303 8.25 -2.20 -10.83
C SER A 303 8.17 -3.67 -11.24
N TRP A 304 6.97 -4.15 -11.53
CA TRP A 304 6.78 -5.52 -12.02
C TRP A 304 7.41 -5.75 -13.40
N ASP A 305 7.68 -4.69 -14.17
CA ASP A 305 8.31 -4.73 -15.48
C ASP A 305 9.85 -4.66 -15.40
N SER A 306 10.42 -4.48 -14.22
CA SER A 306 11.87 -4.34 -14.03
C SER A 306 12.58 -5.67 -14.26
N CYS A 307 13.56 -5.64 -15.17
CA CYS A 307 14.40 -6.80 -15.52
C CYS A 307 15.70 -6.89 -14.72
N VAL A 308 15.96 -5.94 -13.80
CA VAL A 308 17.23 -5.89 -13.08
C VAL A 308 17.22 -6.92 -11.93
N ILE A 309 17.94 -8.00 -12.15
CA ILE A 309 18.13 -9.07 -11.16
C ILE A 309 19.63 -9.25 -10.93
N LYS A 310 20.05 -9.15 -9.67
CA LYS A 310 21.43 -9.49 -9.27
C LYS A 310 21.45 -10.93 -8.75
N GLU A 311 21.94 -11.85 -9.56
CA GLU A 311 21.86 -13.30 -9.32
C GLU A 311 22.44 -13.78 -7.98
N LYS A 312 23.42 -13.08 -7.44
CA LYS A 312 24.13 -13.48 -6.21
C LYS A 312 23.62 -12.84 -4.92
N GLN A 313 22.71 -11.86 -5.00
CA GLN A 313 22.17 -11.23 -3.79
C GLN A 313 21.14 -12.12 -3.10
N ARG A 314 21.16 -12.14 -1.76
CA ARG A 314 20.18 -12.85 -0.91
C ARG A 314 18.93 -12.02 -0.62
N TRP A 315 18.85 -10.80 -1.17
CA TRP A 315 17.74 -9.88 -0.99
C TRP A 315 17.41 -9.16 -2.30
N GLN A 316 16.18 -8.71 -2.45
CA GLN A 316 15.71 -7.98 -3.62
C GLN A 316 14.63 -6.96 -3.25
N GLY A 317 14.70 -5.81 -3.89
CA GLY A 317 13.81 -4.68 -3.68
C GLY A 317 14.34 -3.68 -2.65
N MET A 318 14.03 -2.41 -2.89
CA MET A 318 14.32 -1.30 -1.99
C MET A 318 13.29 -0.20 -2.19
N MET A 319 13.17 0.69 -1.21
CA MET A 319 12.32 1.87 -1.30
C MET A 319 13.07 3.05 -1.89
N THR A 320 12.35 3.99 -2.49
CA THR A 320 12.91 5.29 -2.86
C THR A 320 13.36 6.05 -1.62
N LEU A 321 14.18 7.08 -1.81
CA LEU A 321 14.33 8.10 -0.77
C LEU A 321 12.98 8.77 -0.53
N PRO A 322 12.66 9.18 0.71
CA PRO A 322 11.46 9.93 1.01
C PRO A 322 11.46 11.27 0.26
N ARG A 323 10.29 11.66 -0.27
CA ARG A 323 10.09 12.91 -1.02
C ARG A 323 9.02 13.76 -0.36
N GLU A 324 9.30 15.03 -0.14
CA GLU A 324 8.29 16.03 0.24
C GLU A 324 7.45 16.39 -0.99
N LEU A 325 6.13 16.47 -0.82
CA LEU A 325 5.15 16.84 -1.84
C LEU A 325 4.64 18.24 -1.59
N GLU A 326 4.52 19.03 -2.65
CA GLU A 326 3.94 20.36 -2.66
C GLU A 326 3.07 20.54 -3.90
N TYR A 327 1.85 21.05 -3.74
CA TYR A 327 1.02 21.45 -4.88
C TYR A 327 1.32 22.88 -5.24
N ARG A 328 1.78 23.11 -6.47
CA ARG A 328 2.11 24.42 -6.96
C ARG A 328 1.94 24.46 -8.48
N ASP A 329 1.43 25.57 -9.01
CA ASP A 329 1.26 25.81 -10.46
C ASP A 329 0.48 24.69 -11.17
N GLY A 330 -0.53 24.13 -10.51
CA GLY A 330 -1.37 23.05 -11.05
C GLY A 330 -0.71 21.67 -11.08
N LYS A 331 0.42 21.47 -10.39
CA LYS A 331 1.20 20.21 -10.38
C LYS A 331 1.72 19.85 -9.01
N ILE A 332 1.98 18.57 -8.83
CA ILE A 332 2.73 18.08 -7.67
C ILE A 332 4.22 18.24 -7.92
N TRP A 333 4.84 19.05 -7.08
CA TRP A 333 6.30 19.17 -7.00
C TRP A 333 6.83 18.20 -5.96
N GLN A 334 7.95 17.57 -6.29
CA GLN A 334 8.60 16.59 -5.44
C GLN A 334 10.05 17.01 -5.20
N LYS A 335 10.49 16.91 -3.98
CA LYS A 335 11.89 17.15 -3.59
C LYS A 335 12.30 16.14 -2.53
N PRO A 336 13.56 15.70 -2.47
CA PRO A 336 14.03 14.89 -1.34
C PRO A 336 13.70 15.60 -0.03
N VAL A 337 13.44 14.81 1.02
CA VAL A 337 13.28 15.37 2.37
C VAL A 337 14.51 16.19 2.75
N ARG A 338 14.29 17.22 3.55
CA ARG A 338 15.32 18.22 3.89
C ARG A 338 16.39 17.73 4.86
N GLU A 339 16.14 16.62 5.57
CA GLU A 339 17.06 15.97 6.50
C GLU A 339 18.22 15.32 5.75
#